data_c6b0d2ce615441a794b710a1a7e0f880
#
_entry.id   c6b0d2ce615441a794b710a1a7e0f880
#
_cell.length_a   1.000
_cell.length_b   1.000
_cell.length_c   1.000
_cell.angle_alpha   90.00
_cell.angle_beta   90.00
_cell.angle_gamma   90.00
#
_symmetry.space_group_name_H-M   'P 1'
#
loop_
_entity.id
_entity.type
_entity.pdbx_description
1 polymer ?
#
loop_
_entity_poly.entity_id
_entity_poly.type
_entity_poly.pdbx_seq_one_letter_code
_entity_poly.pdbx_strand_id
1 'polypeptide(L)'
;MIDTLQNRGGGRAALFAIFLLVGAFAIQTASAQQAPASAGPPDPKLVEDLVAANRILADQGLLDGWGHVSVRHDRDPNRFLMARGMAAQLVTAQDIIEFDLDSRPVDTHGLPMSALFTERYIHGEIYKLRPDVIAIVHTHAPSLIPFGVTKVPMMPMYHRSAFISFGIPIFEIRDRAGMTDMLIRNATLGHNLAETLGDHPAALMRGHGAVITGPSLPRVVGRTIFLALNATLQAQAMSMGTPITYMDPEEARKIEEREGHGLARTWEGWKQKVMAKP
;
A
#
# COMPACT_ATOMS: atom_id res chain seq x y z
N MET A 1 89.12 -31.95 25.60
CA MET A 1 89.45 -32.70 24.36
C MET A 1 88.61 -32.00 23.31
N ILE A 2 89.16 -30.99 22.60
CA ILE A 2 89.77 -31.20 21.29
C ILE A 2 88.66 -31.65 20.32
N ASP A 3 88.22 -30.94 19.23
CA ASP A 3 88.96 -30.08 18.27
C ASP A 3 87.93 -29.34 17.39
N THR A 4 88.19 -28.10 17.18
CA THR A 4 88.32 -27.35 15.90
C THR A 4 88.01 -27.99 14.58
N LEU A 5 87.35 -27.25 13.71
CA LEU A 5 87.72 -26.76 12.37
C LEU A 5 86.53 -26.20 11.64
N GLN A 6 86.42 -24.86 11.40
CA GLN A 6 86.77 -24.15 10.16
C GLN A 6 86.11 -24.77 8.91
N ASN A 7 85.33 -24.12 8.12
CA ASN A 7 85.59 -22.98 7.24
C ASN A 7 84.55 -22.76 6.13
N ARG A 8 84.42 -21.49 5.72
CA ARG A 8 84.10 -20.98 4.39
C ARG A 8 82.64 -21.21 3.91
N GLY A 9 81.79 -20.26 3.62
CA GLY A 9 82.09 -19.07 2.79
C GLY A 9 81.09 -19.17 1.60
N GLY A 10 80.24 -18.23 1.41
CA GLY A 10 79.35 -18.18 0.23
C GLY A 10 78.17 -17.26 0.44
N GLY A 11 78.40 -15.98 0.28
CA GLY A 11 77.30 -15.00 0.30
C GLY A 11 76.42 -15.18 -0.96
N ARG A 12 75.14 -15.29 -0.71
CA ARG A 12 74.12 -15.06 -1.73
C ARG A 12 73.20 -13.96 -1.21
N ALA A 13 73.35 -12.79 -1.80
CA ALA A 13 72.43 -11.69 -1.63
C ALA A 13 71.08 -12.06 -2.24
N ALA A 14 70.08 -12.23 -1.38
CA ALA A 14 68.71 -12.38 -1.85
C ALA A 14 68.10 -10.97 -2.04
N LEU A 15 67.91 -10.56 -3.26
CA LEU A 15 67.14 -9.39 -3.60
C LEU A 15 65.65 -9.69 -3.29
N PHE A 16 65.12 -9.07 -2.23
CA PHE A 16 63.66 -9.01 -2.02
C PHE A 16 63.06 -7.96 -2.95
N ALA A 17 62.45 -8.41 -4.04
CA ALA A 17 61.59 -7.57 -4.86
C ALA A 17 60.27 -7.37 -4.11
N ILE A 18 60.07 -6.17 -3.56
CA ILE A 18 58.76 -5.75 -2.99
C ILE A 18 57.83 -5.40 -4.18
N PHE A 19 56.93 -6.31 -4.51
CA PHE A 19 55.79 -6.00 -5.39
C PHE A 19 54.80 -5.15 -4.60
N LEU A 20 54.78 -3.85 -4.86
CA LEU A 20 53.70 -2.95 -4.47
C LEU A 20 52.45 -3.27 -5.36
N LEU A 21 51.56 -4.08 -4.86
CA LEU A 21 50.21 -4.22 -5.42
C LEU A 21 49.43 -2.93 -5.13
N VAL A 22 49.43 -2.01 -6.09
CA VAL A 22 48.50 -0.88 -6.05
C VAL A 22 47.09 -1.45 -6.43
N GLY A 23 46.30 -1.79 -5.41
CA GLY A 23 44.91 -2.15 -5.57
C GLY A 23 44.13 -0.91 -6.02
N ALA A 24 43.75 -0.86 -7.28
CA ALA A 24 42.80 0.11 -7.77
C ALA A 24 41.45 -0.18 -7.11
N PHE A 25 41.11 0.55 -6.05
CA PHE A 25 39.74 0.61 -5.53
C PHE A 25 38.91 1.31 -6.60
N ALA A 26 38.17 0.53 -7.40
CA ALA A 26 37.09 1.05 -8.22
C ALA A 26 36.03 1.60 -7.27
N ILE A 27 35.97 2.91 -7.11
CA ILE A 27 34.85 3.60 -6.49
C ILE A 27 33.66 3.35 -7.44
N GLN A 28 32.86 2.34 -7.14
CA GLN A 28 31.53 2.20 -7.73
C GLN A 28 30.70 3.39 -7.23
N THR A 29 30.67 4.44 -8.04
CA THR A 29 29.67 5.49 -7.86
C THR A 29 28.32 4.81 -8.01
N ALA A 30 27.58 4.69 -6.91
CA ALA A 30 26.18 4.29 -6.96
C ALA A 30 25.50 5.25 -7.94
N SER A 31 25.13 4.75 -9.10
CA SER A 31 24.36 5.51 -10.09
C SER A 31 23.07 5.90 -9.37
N ALA A 32 22.87 7.18 -9.11
CA ALA A 32 21.59 7.68 -8.63
C ALA A 32 20.55 7.22 -9.65
N GLN A 33 19.65 6.33 -9.21
CA GLN A 33 18.64 5.76 -10.09
C GLN A 33 17.77 6.91 -10.60
N GLN A 34 17.80 7.14 -11.90
CA GLN A 34 17.08 8.25 -12.52
C GLN A 34 15.59 8.15 -12.20
N ALA A 35 14.96 9.28 -11.87
CA ALA A 35 13.53 9.33 -11.65
C ALA A 35 12.76 8.82 -12.88
N PRO A 36 11.62 8.13 -12.69
CA PRO A 36 10.80 7.68 -13.81
C PRO A 36 10.33 8.86 -14.67
N ALA A 37 10.14 8.64 -15.96
CA ALA A 37 9.52 9.64 -16.83
C ALA A 37 8.06 9.83 -16.45
N SER A 38 7.55 11.07 -16.46
CA SER A 38 6.15 11.38 -16.22
C SER A 38 5.26 10.91 -17.39
N ALA A 39 4.03 10.47 -17.06
CA ALA A 39 2.96 10.24 -18.04
C ALA A 39 2.37 11.55 -18.59
N GLY A 40 2.78 12.68 -18.08
CA GLY A 40 2.22 14.00 -18.36
C GLY A 40 1.12 14.40 -17.36
N PRO A 41 0.55 15.59 -17.48
CA PRO A 41 -0.43 16.07 -16.51
C PRO A 41 -1.69 15.20 -16.52
N PRO A 42 -2.15 14.72 -15.34
CA PRO A 42 -3.41 13.96 -15.24
C PRO A 42 -4.62 14.86 -15.50
N ASP A 43 -5.78 14.25 -15.76
CA ASP A 43 -7.04 14.97 -15.81
C ASP A 43 -7.27 15.75 -14.49
N PRO A 44 -7.49 17.06 -14.53
CA PRO A 44 -7.78 17.85 -13.32
C PRO A 44 -8.96 17.31 -12.49
N LYS A 45 -9.96 16.70 -13.14
CA LYS A 45 -11.09 16.08 -12.44
C LYS A 45 -10.64 14.84 -11.66
N LEU A 46 -9.72 14.03 -12.20
CA LEU A 46 -9.15 12.87 -11.51
C LEU A 46 -8.40 13.31 -10.24
N VAL A 47 -7.62 14.39 -10.33
CA VAL A 47 -6.89 14.96 -9.19
C VAL A 47 -7.88 15.50 -8.14
N GLU A 48 -8.92 16.25 -8.56
CA GLU A 48 -9.96 16.74 -7.65
C GLU A 48 -10.69 15.59 -6.95
N ASP A 49 -11.03 14.53 -7.69
CA ASP A 49 -11.69 13.35 -7.12
C ASP A 49 -10.78 12.59 -6.14
N LEU A 50 -9.46 12.53 -6.39
CA LEU A 50 -8.48 11.95 -5.46
C LEU A 50 -8.35 12.78 -4.17
N VAL A 51 -8.32 14.10 -4.27
CA VAL A 51 -8.37 15.01 -3.11
C VAL A 51 -9.65 14.77 -2.32
N ALA A 52 -10.81 14.74 -3.01
CA ALA A 52 -12.10 14.47 -2.38
C ALA A 52 -12.12 13.10 -1.67
N ALA A 53 -11.57 12.05 -2.28
CA ALA A 53 -11.50 10.72 -1.69
C ALA A 53 -10.74 10.72 -0.35
N ASN A 54 -9.58 11.38 -0.28
CA ASN A 54 -8.81 11.55 0.95
C ASN A 54 -9.64 12.26 2.03
N ARG A 55 -10.24 13.39 1.69
CA ARG A 55 -11.03 14.20 2.64
C ARG A 55 -12.32 13.50 3.07
N ILE A 56 -13.01 12.79 2.17
CA ILE A 56 -14.22 12.02 2.52
C ILE A 56 -13.88 10.95 3.55
N LEU A 57 -12.84 10.15 3.31
CA LEU A 57 -12.48 9.06 4.22
C LEU A 57 -11.97 9.59 5.57
N ALA A 58 -11.28 10.75 5.59
CA ALA A 58 -10.93 11.43 6.84
C ALA A 58 -12.18 11.95 7.58
N ASP A 59 -13.14 12.58 6.88
CA ASP A 59 -14.42 13.06 7.47
C ASP A 59 -15.26 11.91 8.03
N GLN A 60 -15.14 10.71 7.46
CA GLN A 60 -15.79 9.49 7.96
C GLN A 60 -14.99 8.78 9.08
N GLY A 61 -13.83 9.32 9.50
CA GLY A 61 -12.98 8.73 10.53
C GLY A 61 -12.29 7.42 10.12
N LEU A 62 -12.10 7.21 8.81
CA LEU A 62 -11.52 5.99 8.25
C LEU A 62 -10.07 6.18 7.80
N LEU A 63 -9.63 7.42 7.57
CA LEU A 63 -8.22 7.75 7.42
C LEU A 63 -7.78 8.63 8.59
N ASP A 64 -6.78 8.15 9.28
CA ASP A 64 -5.99 8.90 10.25
C ASP A 64 -4.86 9.69 9.54
N GLY A 65 -3.81 10.09 10.27
CA GLY A 65 -2.66 10.76 9.68
C GLY A 65 -1.77 9.86 8.81
N TRP A 66 -2.04 8.55 8.73
CA TRP A 66 -1.17 7.53 8.11
C TRP A 66 -1.84 6.73 7.00
N GLY A 67 -3.16 6.62 7.01
CA GLY A 67 -3.91 5.99 5.92
C GLY A 67 -3.89 6.85 4.65
N HIS A 68 -4.01 6.22 3.48
CA HIS A 68 -3.84 6.88 2.20
C HIS A 68 -4.65 6.26 1.06
N VAL A 69 -4.90 7.09 0.03
CA VAL A 69 -5.64 6.72 -1.17
C VAL A 69 -4.75 6.92 -2.39
N SER A 70 -4.84 6.02 -3.36
CA SER A 70 -4.26 6.21 -4.68
C SER A 70 -5.26 5.96 -5.79
N VAL A 71 -4.94 6.46 -6.98
CA VAL A 71 -5.66 6.17 -8.21
C VAL A 71 -4.66 5.95 -9.35
N ARG A 72 -4.96 4.99 -10.23
CA ARG A 72 -4.18 4.77 -11.45
C ARG A 72 -4.24 6.00 -12.34
N HIS A 73 -3.12 6.36 -12.96
CA HIS A 73 -3.06 7.51 -13.84
C HIS A 73 -3.90 7.28 -15.10
N ASP A 74 -4.63 8.31 -15.55
CA ASP A 74 -5.56 8.22 -16.69
C ASP A 74 -4.86 8.09 -18.05
N ARG A 75 -3.57 8.49 -18.14
CA ARG A 75 -2.80 8.45 -19.41
C ARG A 75 -1.85 7.26 -19.51
N ASP A 76 -1.40 6.71 -18.38
CA ASP A 76 -0.50 5.57 -18.36
C ASP A 76 -0.89 4.62 -17.23
N PRO A 77 -1.39 3.42 -17.53
CA PRO A 77 -1.78 2.43 -16.53
C PRO A 77 -0.59 1.93 -15.68
N ASN A 78 0.65 2.21 -16.08
CA ASN A 78 1.86 1.88 -15.31
C ASN A 78 2.27 3.01 -14.36
N ARG A 79 1.39 3.97 -14.12
CA ARG A 79 1.57 5.08 -13.18
C ARG A 79 0.38 5.15 -12.23
N PHE A 80 0.61 5.70 -11.04
CA PHE A 80 -0.48 6.02 -10.11
C PHE A 80 -0.21 7.35 -9.41
N LEU A 81 -1.28 7.95 -8.94
CA LEU A 81 -1.30 9.21 -8.22
C LEU A 81 -1.63 8.95 -6.76
N MET A 82 -0.92 9.58 -5.84
CA MET A 82 -1.17 9.51 -4.40
C MET A 82 -0.66 10.79 -3.73
N ALA A 83 -1.27 11.21 -2.62
CA ALA A 83 -0.76 12.33 -1.86
C ALA A 83 0.61 12.02 -1.23
N ARG A 84 1.43 13.07 -1.00
CA ARG A 84 2.60 12.95 -0.10
C ARG A 84 2.16 12.54 1.30
N GLY A 85 3.10 12.14 2.17
CA GLY A 85 2.83 11.76 3.55
C GLY A 85 2.31 12.92 4.38
N MET A 86 1.00 12.99 4.53
CA MET A 86 0.30 14.03 5.29
C MET A 86 -1.10 13.58 5.72
N ALA A 87 -1.70 14.32 6.66
CA ALA A 87 -3.06 14.06 7.11
C ALA A 87 -4.06 14.24 5.96
N ALA A 88 -4.90 13.23 5.75
CA ALA A 88 -5.78 13.12 4.58
C ALA A 88 -6.78 14.29 4.43
N GLN A 89 -7.25 14.86 5.54
CA GLN A 89 -8.16 16.02 5.52
C GLN A 89 -7.53 17.29 4.96
N LEU A 90 -6.19 17.40 4.96
CA LEU A 90 -5.45 18.57 4.52
C LEU A 90 -4.95 18.47 3.06
N VAL A 91 -5.14 17.32 2.42
CA VAL A 91 -4.66 17.09 1.04
C VAL A 91 -5.27 18.10 0.08
N THR A 92 -4.40 18.65 -0.78
CA THR A 92 -4.73 19.53 -1.91
C THR A 92 -4.18 18.98 -3.21
N ALA A 93 -4.51 19.57 -4.33
CA ALA A 93 -4.00 19.16 -5.65
C ALA A 93 -2.47 19.23 -5.75
N GLN A 94 -1.84 20.20 -5.06
CA GLN A 94 -0.38 20.39 -5.03
C GLN A 94 0.35 19.30 -4.25
N ASP A 95 -0.36 18.53 -3.42
CA ASP A 95 0.21 17.46 -2.63
C ASP A 95 0.22 16.11 -3.36
N ILE A 96 -0.41 16.04 -4.55
CA ILE A 96 -0.50 14.81 -5.34
C ILE A 96 0.81 14.59 -6.10
N ILE A 97 1.36 13.40 -5.96
CA ILE A 97 2.61 12.93 -6.57
C ILE A 97 2.31 11.78 -7.50
N GLU A 98 2.95 11.78 -8.67
CA GLU A 98 2.95 10.66 -9.62
C GLU A 98 4.05 9.65 -9.23
N PHE A 99 3.69 8.36 -9.25
CA PHE A 99 4.59 7.24 -9.00
C PHE A 99 4.56 6.24 -10.15
N ASP A 100 5.68 5.55 -10.39
CA ASP A 100 5.65 4.31 -11.15
C ASP A 100 5.18 3.12 -10.30
N LEU A 101 4.99 1.95 -10.94
CA LEU A 101 4.54 0.76 -10.22
C LEU A 101 5.61 0.18 -9.26
N ASP A 102 6.87 0.60 -9.37
CA ASP A 102 7.90 0.31 -8.36
C ASP A 102 7.83 1.27 -7.16
N SER A 103 6.78 2.10 -7.10
CA SER A 103 6.55 3.11 -6.06
C SER A 103 7.66 4.16 -5.97
N ARG A 104 8.35 4.42 -7.10
CA ARG A 104 9.31 5.51 -7.24
C ARG A 104 8.57 6.77 -7.68
N PRO A 105 8.77 7.90 -7.00
CA PRO A 105 8.15 9.15 -7.41
C PRO A 105 8.78 9.66 -8.71
N VAL A 106 7.96 10.27 -9.58
CA VAL A 106 8.41 10.97 -10.77
C VAL A 106 9.05 12.30 -10.40
N ASP A 107 8.37 13.08 -9.58
CA ASP A 107 8.83 14.34 -9.00
C ASP A 107 8.29 14.46 -7.57
N THR A 108 9.15 14.75 -6.63
CA THR A 108 8.77 14.99 -5.23
C THR A 108 8.49 16.47 -4.95
N HIS A 109 8.52 17.34 -5.97
CA HIS A 109 8.43 18.80 -5.82
C HIS A 109 9.47 19.37 -4.83
N GLY A 110 10.67 18.77 -4.82
CA GLY A 110 11.77 19.14 -3.92
C GLY A 110 11.65 18.59 -2.49
N LEU A 111 10.64 17.78 -2.19
CA LEU A 111 10.49 17.16 -0.88
C LEU A 111 11.46 15.97 -0.72
N PRO A 112 11.95 15.71 0.48
CA PRO A 112 12.75 14.52 0.76
C PRO A 112 11.89 13.25 0.68
N MET A 113 12.51 12.10 0.38
CA MET A 113 11.81 10.79 0.33
C MET A 113 11.08 10.44 1.63
N SER A 114 11.53 10.96 2.77
CA SER A 114 10.88 10.79 4.08
C SER A 114 9.55 11.53 4.21
N ALA A 115 9.25 12.46 3.31
CA ALA A 115 7.96 13.14 3.22
C ALA A 115 6.91 12.34 2.43
N LEU A 116 7.26 11.16 1.91
CA LEU A 116 6.34 10.26 1.22
C LEU A 116 5.86 9.16 2.18
N PHE A 117 4.67 8.62 1.94
CA PHE A 117 4.20 7.45 2.68
C PHE A 117 5.17 6.28 2.53
N THR A 118 5.59 5.71 3.64
CA THR A 118 6.45 4.52 3.68
C THR A 118 5.76 3.35 2.98
N GLU A 119 4.46 3.20 3.17
CA GLU A 119 3.66 2.07 2.69
C GLU A 119 3.11 2.25 1.27
N ARG A 120 3.64 3.18 0.47
CA ARG A 120 3.29 3.34 -0.95
C ARG A 120 3.48 2.07 -1.79
N TYR A 121 4.32 1.14 -1.32
CA TYR A 121 4.54 -0.18 -1.94
C TYR A 121 3.30 -1.06 -1.94
N ILE A 122 2.36 -0.86 -1.02
CA ILE A 122 1.03 -1.49 -1.04
C ILE A 122 0.37 -1.24 -2.40
N HIS A 123 0.36 0.04 -2.83
CA HIS A 123 -0.32 0.47 -4.05
C HIS A 123 0.40 -0.04 -5.30
N GLY A 124 1.70 0.22 -5.41
CA GLY A 124 2.48 -0.18 -6.58
C GLY A 124 2.39 -1.68 -6.87
N GLU A 125 2.54 -2.52 -5.85
CA GLU A 125 2.52 -3.98 -6.01
C GLU A 125 1.11 -4.52 -6.32
N ILE A 126 0.06 -3.96 -5.73
CA ILE A 126 -1.31 -4.32 -6.10
C ILE A 126 -1.60 -3.92 -7.54
N TYR A 127 -1.21 -2.70 -7.97
CA TYR A 127 -1.41 -2.30 -9.36
C TYR A 127 -0.65 -3.17 -10.36
N LYS A 128 0.52 -3.73 -10.02
CA LYS A 128 1.24 -4.69 -10.86
C LYS A 128 0.46 -5.98 -11.08
N LEU A 129 -0.10 -6.54 -10.02
CA LEU A 129 -0.80 -7.83 -10.08
C LEU A 129 -2.25 -7.71 -10.54
N ARG A 130 -2.87 -6.53 -10.39
CA ARG A 130 -4.30 -6.29 -10.61
C ARG A 130 -4.52 -5.13 -11.58
N PRO A 131 -4.41 -5.38 -12.90
CA PRO A 131 -4.65 -4.34 -13.92
C PRO A 131 -6.11 -3.84 -13.95
N ASP A 132 -7.04 -4.61 -13.41
CA ASP A 132 -8.46 -4.25 -13.24
C ASP A 132 -8.69 -3.23 -12.11
N VAL A 133 -7.73 -3.11 -11.17
CA VAL A 133 -7.83 -2.16 -10.07
C VAL A 133 -7.42 -0.76 -10.53
N ILE A 134 -8.33 0.20 -10.34
CA ILE A 134 -8.11 1.61 -10.68
C ILE A 134 -7.82 2.46 -9.44
N ALA A 135 -8.38 2.13 -8.27
CA ALA A 135 -8.17 2.88 -7.06
C ALA A 135 -7.98 1.97 -5.85
N ILE A 136 -7.14 2.41 -4.90
CA ILE A 136 -6.78 1.66 -3.69
C ILE A 136 -6.86 2.58 -2.49
N VAL A 137 -7.37 2.04 -1.38
CA VAL A 137 -7.34 2.66 -0.04
C VAL A 137 -6.59 1.73 0.90
N HIS A 138 -5.64 2.28 1.64
CA HIS A 138 -5.11 1.67 2.85
C HIS A 138 -5.63 2.44 4.07
N THR A 139 -6.18 1.74 5.05
CA THR A 139 -6.85 2.32 6.20
C THR A 139 -6.51 1.59 7.50
N HIS A 140 -6.45 2.34 8.60
CA HIS A 140 -6.32 1.82 9.97
C HIS A 140 -7.66 1.85 10.72
N ALA A 141 -8.80 1.80 10.01
CA ALA A 141 -10.13 1.89 10.62
C ALA A 141 -10.29 0.93 11.80
N PRO A 142 -10.56 1.42 13.03
CA PRO A 142 -10.54 0.60 14.24
C PRO A 142 -11.53 -0.56 14.22
N SER A 143 -12.67 -0.40 13.54
CA SER A 143 -13.68 -1.45 13.43
C SER A 143 -13.22 -2.70 12.68
N LEU A 144 -12.19 -2.57 11.81
CA LEU A 144 -11.63 -3.67 11.01
C LEU A 144 -10.61 -4.50 11.80
N ILE A 145 -9.91 -3.88 12.76
CA ILE A 145 -8.82 -4.52 13.51
C ILE A 145 -9.23 -5.82 14.20
N PRO A 146 -10.38 -5.90 14.91
CA PRO A 146 -10.81 -7.13 15.60
C PRO A 146 -10.91 -8.34 14.66
N PHE A 147 -11.38 -8.14 13.44
CA PHE A 147 -11.51 -9.20 12.43
C PHE A 147 -10.16 -9.65 11.87
N GLY A 148 -9.15 -8.78 11.87
CA GLY A 148 -7.78 -9.11 11.46
C GLY A 148 -6.98 -9.88 12.52
N VAL A 149 -7.42 -9.87 13.80
CA VAL A 149 -6.69 -10.50 14.92
C VAL A 149 -7.43 -11.68 15.55
N THR A 150 -8.63 -11.97 15.08
CA THR A 150 -9.45 -13.10 15.57
C THR A 150 -9.69 -14.11 14.44
N LYS A 151 -10.26 -15.27 14.81
CA LYS A 151 -10.71 -16.28 13.82
C LYS A 151 -12.16 -16.04 13.36
N VAL A 152 -12.79 -14.95 13.77
CA VAL A 152 -14.13 -14.59 13.33
C VAL A 152 -14.07 -14.13 11.88
N PRO A 153 -14.72 -14.83 10.94
CA PRO A 153 -14.75 -14.39 9.55
C PRO A 153 -15.60 -13.12 9.43
N MET A 154 -15.16 -12.17 8.62
CA MET A 154 -15.98 -11.03 8.26
C MET A 154 -17.00 -11.46 7.19
N MET A 155 -18.28 -11.33 7.53
CA MET A 155 -19.40 -11.75 6.69
C MET A 155 -20.27 -10.55 6.31
N PRO A 156 -20.95 -10.56 5.15
CA PRO A 156 -21.80 -9.46 4.75
C PRO A 156 -23.07 -9.41 5.62
N MET A 157 -23.24 -8.28 6.33
CA MET A 157 -24.38 -8.04 7.23
C MET A 157 -25.55 -7.34 6.55
N TYR A 158 -25.30 -6.59 5.47
CA TYR A 158 -26.31 -5.79 4.81
C TYR A 158 -25.96 -5.56 3.33
N HIS A 159 -26.92 -5.13 2.51
CA HIS A 159 -26.81 -5.11 1.06
C HIS A 159 -25.61 -4.31 0.50
N ARG A 160 -25.14 -3.24 1.19
CA ARG A 160 -24.00 -2.45 0.72
C ARG A 160 -22.66 -3.15 0.93
N SER A 161 -22.63 -4.21 1.72
CA SER A 161 -21.42 -5.02 1.94
C SER A 161 -21.40 -6.32 1.12
N ALA A 162 -22.28 -6.46 0.12
CA ALA A 162 -22.35 -7.64 -0.74
C ALA A 162 -21.00 -8.03 -1.37
N PHE A 163 -20.14 -7.05 -1.66
CA PHE A 163 -18.81 -7.26 -2.27
C PHE A 163 -17.86 -8.12 -1.44
N ILE A 164 -18.13 -8.36 -0.13
CA ILE A 164 -17.32 -9.24 0.71
C ILE A 164 -17.87 -10.66 0.85
N SER A 165 -18.94 -11.02 0.12
CA SER A 165 -19.58 -12.34 0.25
C SER A 165 -18.66 -13.52 -0.11
N PHE A 166 -17.64 -13.29 -0.91
CA PHE A 166 -16.63 -14.28 -1.28
C PHE A 166 -15.45 -14.34 -0.30
N GLY A 167 -15.57 -13.67 0.84
CA GLY A 167 -14.56 -13.63 1.90
C GLY A 167 -13.60 -12.46 1.77
N ILE A 168 -12.88 -12.20 2.86
CA ILE A 168 -11.78 -11.25 2.95
C ILE A 168 -10.58 -11.99 3.54
N PRO A 169 -9.48 -12.14 2.80
CA PRO A 169 -8.27 -12.77 3.33
C PRO A 169 -7.60 -11.89 4.39
N ILE A 170 -6.80 -12.53 5.25
CA ILE A 170 -5.99 -11.85 6.26
C ILE A 170 -4.52 -12.02 5.89
N PHE A 171 -3.85 -10.91 5.69
CA PHE A 171 -2.40 -10.87 5.53
C PHE A 171 -1.72 -10.94 6.90
N GLU A 172 -1.01 -12.03 7.14
CA GLU A 172 -0.15 -12.22 8.31
C GLU A 172 1.31 -11.99 7.90
N ILE A 173 1.83 -10.81 8.20
CA ILE A 173 3.18 -10.41 7.79
C ILE A 173 4.26 -11.32 8.38
N ARG A 174 4.02 -11.94 9.55
CA ARG A 174 4.99 -12.84 10.20
C ARG A 174 5.27 -14.09 9.38
N ASP A 175 4.30 -14.57 8.60
CA ASP A 175 4.46 -15.75 7.75
C ASP A 175 5.43 -15.48 6.58
N ARG A 176 5.64 -14.22 6.24
CA ARG A 176 6.47 -13.78 5.12
C ARG A 176 7.80 -13.13 5.53
N ALA A 177 7.84 -12.48 6.68
CA ALA A 177 8.98 -11.67 7.10
C ALA A 177 9.38 -11.83 8.57
N GLY A 178 8.76 -12.76 9.30
CA GLY A 178 8.99 -12.93 10.73
C GLY A 178 8.50 -11.73 11.54
N MET A 179 9.09 -11.52 12.73
CA MET A 179 8.73 -10.38 13.59
C MET A 179 9.25 -9.08 12.99
N THR A 180 8.33 -8.19 12.62
CA THR A 180 8.61 -6.87 12.05
C THR A 180 7.86 -5.79 12.84
N ASP A 181 7.96 -4.55 12.40
CA ASP A 181 7.12 -3.44 12.88
C ASP A 181 5.74 -3.37 12.17
N MET A 182 5.37 -4.43 11.45
CA MET A 182 4.13 -4.62 10.69
C MET A 182 3.91 -3.69 9.50
N LEU A 183 4.85 -2.79 9.15
CA LEU A 183 4.72 -1.87 8.03
C LEU A 183 5.19 -2.50 6.70
N ILE A 184 4.52 -2.16 5.63
CA ILE A 184 4.87 -2.56 4.26
C ILE A 184 5.93 -1.60 3.70
N ARG A 185 7.21 -1.83 4.05
CA ARG A 185 8.31 -0.91 3.79
C ARG A 185 9.01 -1.08 2.44
N ASN A 186 8.68 -2.12 1.68
CA ASN A 186 9.35 -2.44 0.42
C ASN A 186 8.46 -3.23 -0.53
N ALA A 187 8.93 -3.37 -1.77
CA ALA A 187 8.22 -4.07 -2.83
C ALA A 187 7.92 -5.54 -2.49
N THR A 188 8.84 -6.26 -1.83
CA THR A 188 8.64 -7.67 -1.46
C THR A 188 7.46 -7.83 -0.52
N LEU A 189 7.35 -7.00 0.52
CA LEU A 189 6.22 -7.03 1.45
C LEU A 189 4.92 -6.60 0.78
N GLY A 190 4.98 -5.58 -0.10
CA GLY A 190 3.83 -5.16 -0.90
C GLY A 190 3.33 -6.27 -1.82
N HIS A 191 4.25 -6.98 -2.49
CA HIS A 191 3.95 -8.11 -3.34
C HIS A 191 3.26 -9.26 -2.57
N ASN A 192 3.78 -9.62 -1.41
CA ASN A 192 3.18 -10.65 -0.55
C ASN A 192 1.76 -10.28 -0.09
N LEU A 193 1.52 -9.00 0.21
CA LEU A 193 0.18 -8.50 0.50
C LEU A 193 -0.72 -8.58 -0.73
N ALA A 194 -0.23 -8.20 -1.90
CA ALA A 194 -0.97 -8.26 -3.15
C ALA A 194 -1.33 -9.70 -3.56
N GLU A 195 -0.42 -10.66 -3.36
CA GLU A 195 -0.71 -12.09 -3.51
C GLU A 195 -1.81 -12.56 -2.55
N THR A 196 -1.75 -12.13 -1.27
CA THR A 196 -2.77 -12.49 -0.27
C THR A 196 -4.13 -11.87 -0.64
N LEU A 197 -4.14 -10.62 -1.13
CA LEU A 197 -5.36 -9.99 -1.62
C LEU A 197 -5.99 -10.80 -2.77
N GLY A 198 -5.16 -11.31 -3.70
CA GLY A 198 -5.64 -12.04 -4.88
C GLY A 198 -6.71 -11.25 -5.62
N ASP A 199 -7.82 -11.90 -5.99
CA ASP A 199 -8.96 -11.27 -6.69
C ASP A 199 -9.99 -10.64 -5.74
N HIS A 200 -9.75 -10.69 -4.43
CA HIS A 200 -10.68 -10.11 -3.46
C HIS A 200 -10.69 -8.57 -3.52
N PRO A 201 -11.83 -7.94 -3.21
CA PRO A 201 -11.95 -6.49 -3.18
C PRO A 201 -11.27 -5.84 -1.96
N ALA A 202 -10.92 -6.63 -0.96
CA ALA A 202 -10.24 -6.18 0.25
C ALA A 202 -9.43 -7.31 0.88
N ALA A 203 -8.39 -6.93 1.64
CA ALA A 203 -7.67 -7.81 2.56
C ALA A 203 -7.49 -7.11 3.90
N LEU A 204 -7.66 -7.85 4.99
CA LEU A 204 -7.28 -7.38 6.33
C LEU A 204 -5.78 -7.57 6.52
N MET A 205 -5.15 -6.66 7.23
CA MET A 205 -3.76 -6.76 7.66
C MET A 205 -3.76 -6.98 9.17
N ARG A 206 -3.27 -8.13 9.63
CA ARG A 206 -3.35 -8.53 11.05
C ARG A 206 -2.78 -7.44 11.98
N GLY A 207 -3.65 -6.90 12.86
CA GLY A 207 -3.29 -5.91 13.87
C GLY A 207 -2.85 -4.55 13.31
N HIS A 208 -3.11 -4.29 12.02
CA HIS A 208 -2.69 -3.08 11.34
C HIS A 208 -3.89 -2.31 10.74
N GLY A 209 -4.66 -2.95 9.90
CA GLY A 209 -5.78 -2.32 9.21
C GLY A 209 -6.25 -3.15 8.03
N ALA A 210 -6.49 -2.49 6.90
CA ALA A 210 -6.95 -3.15 5.69
C ALA A 210 -6.46 -2.42 4.43
N VAL A 211 -6.41 -3.15 3.32
CA VAL A 211 -6.35 -2.60 1.98
C VAL A 211 -7.65 -2.92 1.25
N ILE A 212 -8.19 -1.94 0.55
CA ILE A 212 -9.44 -2.03 -0.23
C ILE A 212 -9.16 -1.57 -1.66
N THR A 213 -9.72 -2.28 -2.64
CA THR A 213 -9.55 -2.00 -4.07
C THR A 213 -10.88 -1.71 -4.76
N GLY A 214 -10.81 -0.96 -5.85
CA GLY A 214 -12.01 -0.66 -6.63
C GLY A 214 -11.70 -0.24 -8.07
N PRO A 215 -12.71 -0.34 -8.96
CA PRO A 215 -12.61 0.07 -10.36
C PRO A 215 -12.75 1.59 -10.54
N SER A 216 -12.88 2.36 -9.46
CA SER A 216 -12.92 3.83 -9.47
C SER A 216 -12.77 4.40 -8.06
N LEU A 217 -12.42 5.69 -7.94
CA LEU A 217 -12.38 6.40 -6.65
C LEU A 217 -13.72 6.35 -5.91
N PRO A 218 -14.87 6.67 -6.52
CA PRO A 218 -16.14 6.55 -5.82
C PRO A 218 -16.38 5.13 -5.28
N ARG A 219 -16.04 4.09 -6.07
CA ARG A 219 -16.30 2.71 -5.67
C ARG A 219 -15.40 2.27 -4.50
N VAL A 220 -14.09 2.59 -4.53
CA VAL A 220 -13.19 2.21 -3.44
C VAL A 220 -13.52 2.96 -2.14
N VAL A 221 -13.89 4.24 -2.22
CA VAL A 221 -14.33 5.02 -1.06
C VAL A 221 -15.61 4.42 -0.46
N GLY A 222 -16.61 4.11 -1.30
CA GLY A 222 -17.83 3.44 -0.85
C GLY A 222 -17.55 2.10 -0.19
N ARG A 223 -16.72 1.25 -0.82
CA ARG A 223 -16.31 -0.04 -0.24
C ARG A 223 -15.63 0.14 1.12
N THR A 224 -14.76 1.13 1.29
CA THR A 224 -14.08 1.39 2.56
C THR A 224 -15.07 1.77 3.65
N ILE A 225 -16.00 2.69 3.37
CA ILE A 225 -17.03 3.13 4.32
C ILE A 225 -17.95 1.96 4.68
N PHE A 226 -18.41 1.21 3.70
CA PHE A 226 -19.35 0.11 3.91
C PHE A 226 -18.69 -1.10 4.58
N LEU A 227 -17.39 -1.34 4.34
CA LEU A 227 -16.64 -2.38 5.05
C LEU A 227 -16.51 -2.07 6.54
N ALA A 228 -16.15 -0.83 6.87
CA ALA A 228 -16.02 -0.40 8.26
C ALA A 228 -17.37 -0.43 9.00
N LEU A 229 -18.45 0.00 8.34
CA LEU A 229 -19.80 -0.11 8.87
C LEU A 229 -20.22 -1.57 9.06
N ASN A 230 -19.94 -2.44 8.09
CA ASN A 230 -20.23 -3.87 8.17
C ASN A 230 -19.54 -4.52 9.38
N ALA A 231 -18.27 -4.21 9.61
CA ALA A 231 -17.52 -4.69 10.77
C ALA A 231 -18.20 -4.29 12.09
N THR A 232 -18.62 -3.04 12.19
CA THR A 232 -19.36 -2.55 13.36
C THR A 232 -20.68 -3.28 13.54
N LEU A 233 -21.49 -3.43 12.49
CA LEU A 233 -22.78 -4.13 12.53
C LEU A 233 -22.61 -5.60 12.90
N GLN A 234 -21.61 -6.28 12.34
CA GLN A 234 -21.35 -7.69 12.66
C GLN A 234 -20.97 -7.86 14.14
N ALA A 235 -20.07 -7.01 14.66
CA ALA A 235 -19.68 -7.04 16.07
C ALA A 235 -20.89 -6.80 16.98
N GLN A 236 -21.77 -5.86 16.65
CA GLN A 236 -23.02 -5.62 17.38
C GLN A 236 -23.95 -6.83 17.33
N ALA A 237 -24.18 -7.41 16.15
CA ALA A 237 -25.03 -8.59 16.01
C ALA A 237 -24.49 -9.79 16.82
N MET A 238 -23.17 -10.00 16.81
CA MET A 238 -22.53 -11.05 17.62
C MET A 238 -22.75 -10.82 19.12
N SER A 239 -22.79 -9.59 19.59
CA SER A 239 -23.03 -9.26 21.00
C SER A 239 -24.48 -9.51 21.45
N MET A 240 -25.43 -9.68 20.53
CA MET A 240 -26.82 -10.02 20.86
C MET A 240 -26.99 -11.47 21.34
N GLY A 241 -26.00 -12.33 21.15
CA GLY A 241 -26.00 -13.71 21.67
C GLY A 241 -27.00 -14.66 21.00
N THR A 242 -27.48 -14.33 19.80
CA THR A 242 -28.40 -15.14 19.01
C THR A 242 -27.76 -15.54 17.67
N PRO A 243 -28.23 -16.60 17.00
CA PRO A 243 -27.77 -16.94 15.66
C PRO A 243 -27.96 -15.77 14.67
N ILE A 244 -26.95 -15.53 13.82
CA ILE A 244 -26.96 -14.47 12.82
C ILE A 244 -27.33 -15.08 11.45
N THR A 245 -28.31 -14.50 10.78
CA THR A 245 -28.61 -14.78 9.38
C THR A 245 -27.82 -13.82 8.51
N TYR A 246 -26.75 -14.32 7.88
CA TYR A 246 -25.96 -13.53 6.94
C TYR A 246 -26.60 -13.48 5.56
N MET A 247 -26.14 -12.55 4.73
CA MET A 247 -26.55 -12.46 3.34
C MET A 247 -26.15 -13.74 2.57
N ASP A 248 -27.09 -14.26 1.78
CA ASP A 248 -26.81 -15.39 0.89
C ASP A 248 -25.88 -14.97 -0.25
N PRO A 249 -24.92 -15.82 -0.68
CA PRO A 249 -24.01 -15.52 -1.79
C PRO A 249 -24.74 -15.16 -3.10
N GLU A 250 -25.92 -15.74 -3.37
CA GLU A 250 -26.69 -15.40 -4.57
C GLU A 250 -27.36 -14.02 -4.45
N GLU A 251 -27.84 -13.64 -3.27
CA GLU A 251 -28.31 -12.27 -3.00
C GLU A 251 -27.19 -11.27 -3.24
N ALA A 252 -25.99 -11.56 -2.71
CA ALA A 252 -24.82 -10.73 -2.87
C ALA A 252 -24.44 -10.55 -4.36
N ARG A 253 -24.46 -11.62 -5.15
CA ARG A 253 -24.20 -11.57 -6.59
C ARG A 253 -25.20 -10.65 -7.31
N LYS A 254 -26.49 -10.81 -7.03
CA LYS A 254 -27.55 -9.96 -7.62
C LYS A 254 -27.41 -8.48 -7.26
N ILE A 255 -26.90 -8.19 -6.05
CA ILE A 255 -26.63 -6.83 -5.60
C ILE A 255 -25.43 -6.24 -6.37
N GLU A 256 -24.31 -6.97 -6.44
CA GLU A 256 -23.11 -6.52 -7.13
C GLU A 256 -23.36 -6.26 -8.63
N GLU A 257 -24.17 -7.06 -9.30
CA GLU A 257 -24.59 -6.84 -10.69
C GLU A 257 -25.33 -5.50 -10.89
N ARG A 258 -26.04 -5.01 -9.88
CA ARG A 258 -26.81 -3.76 -9.93
C ARG A 258 -26.04 -2.53 -9.44
N GLU A 259 -25.04 -2.73 -8.62
CA GLU A 259 -24.39 -1.61 -7.88
C GLU A 259 -23.55 -0.66 -8.74
N GLY A 260 -23.30 -0.96 -10.02
CA GLY A 260 -22.60 -0.02 -10.90
C GLY A 260 -23.24 1.38 -11.01
N HIS A 261 -24.51 1.54 -10.61
CA HIS A 261 -25.30 2.76 -10.80
C HIS A 261 -25.66 3.51 -9.50
N GLY A 262 -25.44 2.89 -8.32
CA GLY A 262 -26.03 3.41 -7.06
C GLY A 262 -25.17 4.40 -6.29
N LEU A 263 -23.86 4.50 -6.57
CA LEU A 263 -22.95 5.26 -5.72
C LEU A 263 -22.80 6.74 -6.12
N ALA A 264 -23.16 7.12 -7.34
CA ALA A 264 -22.97 8.47 -7.87
C ALA A 264 -23.59 9.54 -6.95
N ARG A 265 -24.86 9.37 -6.56
CA ARG A 265 -25.56 10.32 -5.68
C ARG A 265 -24.87 10.46 -4.30
N THR A 266 -24.42 9.34 -3.74
CA THR A 266 -23.76 9.34 -2.42
C THR A 266 -22.40 9.97 -2.52
N TRP A 267 -21.65 9.68 -3.58
CA TRP A 267 -20.35 10.29 -3.86
C TRP A 267 -20.45 11.81 -3.99
N GLU A 268 -21.40 12.31 -4.78
CA GLU A 268 -21.60 13.76 -4.94
C GLU A 268 -21.94 14.44 -3.61
N GLY A 269 -22.80 13.82 -2.77
CA GLY A 269 -23.11 14.36 -1.45
C GLY A 269 -21.91 14.41 -0.52
N TRP A 270 -21.10 13.34 -0.49
CA TRP A 270 -19.86 13.32 0.29
C TRP A 270 -18.85 14.36 -0.22
N LYS A 271 -18.64 14.40 -1.55
CA LYS A 271 -17.71 15.33 -2.19
C LYS A 271 -18.10 16.77 -1.89
N GLN A 272 -19.36 17.14 -2.07
CA GLN A 272 -19.86 18.48 -1.78
C GLN A 272 -19.60 18.88 -0.32
N LYS A 273 -19.85 17.95 0.63
CA LYS A 273 -19.62 18.21 2.07
C LYS A 273 -18.18 18.55 2.39
N VAL A 274 -17.20 17.86 1.79
CA VAL A 274 -15.78 18.02 2.15
C VAL A 274 -15.05 19.07 1.30
N MET A 275 -15.52 19.33 0.10
CA MET A 275 -14.93 20.33 -0.80
C MET A 275 -15.45 21.74 -0.54
N ALA A 276 -16.64 21.89 0.09
CA ALA A 276 -17.18 23.20 0.50
C ALA A 276 -16.53 23.75 1.77
N LYS A 277 -15.75 22.93 2.51
CA LYS A 277 -14.99 23.40 3.67
C LYS A 277 -13.70 24.07 3.20
N PRO A 278 -13.39 25.29 3.62
CA PRO A 278 -12.16 26.01 3.28
C PRO A 278 -10.90 25.29 3.80
#